data_275b8ad0a47859b33ad93ab4272a4a7a
#
_entry.id   275b8ad0a47859b33ad93ab4272a4a7a
#
_cell.length_a   1.000
_cell.length_b   1.000
_cell.length_c   1.000
_cell.angle_alpha   90.00
_cell.angle_beta   90.00
_cell.angle_gamma   90.00
#
_symmetry.space_group_name_H-M   'P 1'
#
loop_
_entity.id
_entity.type
_entity.pdbx_description
1 polymer ?
#
loop_
_entity_poly.entity_id
_entity_poly.type
_entity_poly.pdbx_seq_one_letter_code
_entity_poly.pdbx_strand_id
1 'polypeptide(L)'
;MKLWENSRSYSFARIFTDACTRSLYGRFQVCGKENIPADGAVIFSANHTNTLMDALVLLRLHKGPIAFGARADLFQKSPRVARALHWLKIVPLARARDGAEALKQSQEVIDEIVDCLGHKVPFCLFPEGTHRPKRSLLPLKKGIFRIAAQAAQKLDIPVYVVPVGIEHESYYKAGRDIRVSYGEPIRITPNASPADFLEQLTRRMRGLITWFPDDENYPSAVAAWEKSRHKSQLWRYLLLPVWGVSALMSLPVWLPSEILVARLKDKAWSNTVRYVFRLLLLPLLLLTAGICAFIWLPWYWALLTVLCTLLSPMLFYRLLPDRP
;
A
#
# COMPACT_ATOMS: atom_id res chain seq x y z
N MET A 1 -12.93 -6.25 18.85
CA MET A 1 -13.25 -5.19 17.86
C MET A 1 -13.48 -5.89 16.54
N LYS A 2 -14.61 -5.69 15.92
CA LYS A 2 -14.92 -6.27 14.61
C LYS A 2 -14.19 -5.51 13.49
N LEU A 3 -13.94 -6.15 12.34
CA LEU A 3 -13.20 -5.55 11.24
C LEU A 3 -13.86 -4.27 10.69
N TRP A 4 -15.16 -4.21 10.69
CA TRP A 4 -15.92 -3.07 10.19
C TRP A 4 -16.03 -1.91 11.20
N GLU A 5 -15.76 -2.15 12.49
CA GLU A 5 -15.80 -1.09 13.49
C GLU A 5 -14.68 -0.07 13.28
N ASN A 6 -15.03 1.22 13.32
CA ASN A 6 -14.07 2.32 13.20
C ASN A 6 -13.89 3.02 14.54
N SER A 7 -12.84 2.69 15.28
CA SER A 7 -12.54 3.35 16.55
C SER A 7 -11.85 4.72 16.34
N ARG A 8 -12.00 5.62 17.31
CA ARG A 8 -11.30 6.92 17.30
C ARG A 8 -9.78 6.76 17.23
N SER A 9 -9.22 5.76 17.95
CA SER A 9 -7.79 5.45 17.92
C SER A 9 -7.30 4.99 16.55
N TYR A 10 -8.09 4.14 15.86
CA TYR A 10 -7.79 3.72 14.49
C TYR A 10 -7.82 4.92 13.53
N SER A 11 -8.84 5.78 13.63
CA SER A 11 -8.94 6.97 12.78
C SER A 11 -7.77 7.92 12.99
N PHE A 12 -7.34 8.13 14.23
CA PHE A 12 -6.16 8.95 14.53
C PHE A 12 -4.87 8.33 13.96
N ALA A 13 -4.65 7.04 14.21
CA ALA A 13 -3.49 6.33 13.67
C ALA A 13 -3.46 6.37 12.13
N ARG A 14 -4.63 6.31 11.50
CA ARG A 14 -4.77 6.39 10.06
C ARG A 14 -4.35 7.75 9.50
N ILE A 15 -4.74 8.87 10.12
CA ILE A 15 -4.32 10.22 9.68
C ILE A 15 -2.79 10.28 9.61
N PHE A 16 -2.12 9.78 10.63
CA PHE A 16 -0.66 9.77 10.70
C PHE A 16 -0.04 8.81 9.67
N THR A 17 -0.60 7.59 9.55
CA THR A 17 -0.23 6.61 8.53
C THR A 17 -0.37 7.19 7.11
N ASP A 18 -1.48 7.86 6.84
CA ASP A 18 -1.75 8.50 5.55
C ASP A 18 -0.76 9.62 5.24
N ALA A 19 -0.40 10.44 6.23
CA ALA A 19 0.59 11.49 6.09
C ALA A 19 2.00 10.91 5.80
N CYS A 20 2.41 9.88 6.54
CA CYS A 20 3.67 9.17 6.31
C CYS A 20 3.72 8.53 4.92
N THR A 21 2.64 7.86 4.49
CA THR A 21 2.53 7.28 3.16
C THR A 21 2.65 8.37 2.09
N ARG A 22 1.88 9.48 2.23
CA ARG A 22 1.90 10.59 1.27
C ARG A 22 3.30 11.19 1.11
N SER A 23 4.05 11.27 2.19
CA SER A 23 5.37 11.89 2.18
C SER A 23 6.46 11.06 1.50
N LEU A 24 6.22 9.76 1.26
CA LEU A 24 7.15 8.87 0.55
C LEU A 24 6.99 8.91 -0.98
N TYR A 25 5.91 9.49 -1.49
CA TYR A 25 5.63 9.55 -2.93
C TYR A 25 5.66 10.97 -3.46
N GLY A 26 5.95 11.10 -4.75
CA GLY A 26 5.81 12.32 -5.51
C GLY A 26 4.34 12.70 -5.72
N ARG A 27 3.81 12.43 -6.89
CA ARG A 27 2.39 12.62 -7.20
C ARG A 27 1.62 11.33 -7.06
N PHE A 28 0.37 11.45 -6.59
CA PHE A 28 -0.62 10.38 -6.65
C PHE A 28 -1.53 10.65 -7.84
N GLN A 29 -1.54 9.75 -8.81
CA GLN A 29 -2.47 9.75 -9.93
C GLN A 29 -3.50 8.67 -9.67
N VAL A 30 -4.78 9.03 -9.72
CA VAL A 30 -5.89 8.10 -9.48
C VAL A 30 -6.83 8.15 -10.68
N CYS A 31 -7.12 6.99 -11.25
CA CYS A 31 -8.00 6.83 -12.41
C CYS A 31 -9.09 5.78 -12.10
N GLY A 32 -10.27 5.95 -12.71
CA GLY A 32 -11.34 4.96 -12.64
C GLY A 32 -11.99 4.83 -11.26
N LYS A 33 -11.91 5.84 -10.40
CA LYS A 33 -12.51 5.79 -9.04
C LYS A 33 -14.03 5.67 -9.09
N GLU A 34 -14.64 6.14 -10.15
CA GLU A 34 -16.06 6.00 -10.49
C GLU A 34 -16.49 4.54 -10.70
N ASN A 35 -15.54 3.65 -10.99
CA ASN A 35 -15.80 2.21 -11.14
C ASN A 35 -15.99 1.47 -9.80
N ILE A 36 -15.83 2.15 -8.67
CA ILE A 36 -16.07 1.53 -7.36
C ILE A 36 -17.58 1.56 -7.07
N PRO A 37 -18.28 0.40 -7.04
CA PRO A 37 -19.71 0.37 -6.78
C PRO A 37 -20.06 0.90 -5.39
N ALA A 38 -21.14 1.69 -5.31
CA ALA A 38 -21.65 2.22 -4.04
C ALA A 38 -22.80 1.36 -3.46
N ASP A 39 -23.43 0.54 -4.30
CA ASP A 39 -24.64 -0.24 -4.00
C ASP A 39 -24.38 -1.62 -3.40
N GLY A 40 -23.14 -2.10 -3.43
CA GLY A 40 -22.80 -3.47 -3.02
C GLY A 40 -21.54 -3.60 -2.16
N ALA A 41 -21.22 -4.84 -1.86
CA ALA A 41 -19.99 -5.23 -1.20
C ALA A 41 -18.82 -5.22 -2.20
N VAL A 42 -17.68 -4.66 -1.82
CA VAL A 42 -16.53 -4.46 -2.70
C VAL A 42 -15.32 -5.24 -2.24
N ILE A 43 -14.75 -6.04 -3.13
CA ILE A 43 -13.46 -6.71 -2.95
C ILE A 43 -12.48 -6.10 -3.94
N PHE A 44 -11.45 -5.42 -3.45
CA PHE A 44 -10.34 -4.94 -4.27
C PHE A 44 -9.38 -6.07 -4.58
N SER A 45 -9.11 -6.29 -5.86
CA SER A 45 -8.09 -7.22 -6.36
C SER A 45 -6.93 -6.43 -6.92
N ALA A 46 -5.84 -6.30 -6.18
CA ALA A 46 -4.70 -5.49 -6.58
C ALA A 46 -3.47 -6.34 -6.92
N ASN A 47 -2.64 -5.85 -7.85
CA ASN A 47 -1.31 -6.42 -8.08
C ASN A 47 -0.38 -6.09 -6.90
N HIS A 48 0.64 -6.94 -6.68
CA HIS A 48 1.50 -6.85 -5.49
C HIS A 48 2.98 -6.69 -5.86
N THR A 49 3.47 -5.46 -5.82
CA THR A 49 4.82 -5.14 -6.30
C THR A 49 5.73 -4.51 -5.24
N ASN A 50 5.18 -3.91 -4.18
CA ASN A 50 5.94 -3.12 -3.21
C ASN A 50 5.51 -3.40 -1.76
N THR A 51 5.42 -4.68 -1.41
CA THR A 51 5.17 -5.16 -0.05
C THR A 51 4.04 -4.40 0.69
N LEU A 52 4.30 -3.90 1.90
CA LEU A 52 3.34 -3.14 2.71
C LEU A 52 2.85 -1.87 2.01
N MET A 53 3.68 -1.27 1.15
CA MET A 53 3.34 0.02 0.53
C MET A 53 2.13 -0.05 -0.40
N ASP A 54 1.89 -1.19 -1.06
CA ASP A 54 0.71 -1.36 -1.92
C ASP A 54 -0.59 -1.25 -1.11
N ALA A 55 -0.64 -1.89 0.06
CA ALA A 55 -1.80 -1.80 0.96
C ALA A 55 -1.98 -0.37 1.52
N LEU A 56 -0.90 0.29 1.94
CA LEU A 56 -0.93 1.64 2.48
C LEU A 56 -1.38 2.68 1.46
N VAL A 57 -0.99 2.50 0.20
CA VAL A 57 -1.42 3.37 -0.90
C VAL A 57 -2.94 3.25 -1.11
N LEU A 58 -3.48 2.04 -1.16
CA LEU A 58 -4.92 1.82 -1.30
C LEU A 58 -5.68 2.37 -0.09
N LEU A 59 -5.19 2.09 1.13
CA LEU A 59 -5.78 2.61 2.35
C LEU A 59 -5.87 4.14 2.31
N ARG A 60 -4.80 4.82 1.90
CA ARG A 60 -4.78 6.28 1.79
C ARG A 60 -5.80 6.84 0.80
N LEU A 61 -6.03 6.15 -0.32
CA LEU A 61 -6.92 6.62 -1.39
C LEU A 61 -8.40 6.36 -1.11
N HIS A 62 -8.71 5.51 -0.13
CA HIS A 62 -10.06 5.21 0.29
C HIS A 62 -10.49 6.07 1.49
N LYS A 63 -11.71 6.60 1.49
CA LYS A 63 -12.20 7.48 2.58
C LYS A 63 -12.48 6.73 3.89
N GLY A 64 -12.94 5.49 3.80
CA GLY A 64 -13.26 4.63 4.95
C GLY A 64 -12.17 3.60 5.27
N PRO A 65 -12.37 2.73 6.27
CA PRO A 65 -11.48 1.60 6.49
C PRO A 65 -11.49 0.64 5.32
N ILE A 66 -10.40 -0.11 5.15
CA ILE A 66 -10.29 -1.27 4.27
C ILE A 66 -9.76 -2.41 5.12
N ALA A 67 -10.35 -3.60 4.99
CA ALA A 67 -9.78 -4.81 5.55
C ALA A 67 -8.81 -5.46 4.55
N PHE A 68 -7.70 -6.01 5.02
CA PHE A 68 -6.66 -6.61 4.18
C PHE A 68 -6.41 -8.05 4.57
N GLY A 69 -6.18 -8.90 3.57
CA GLY A 69 -5.68 -10.25 3.80
C GLY A 69 -4.16 -10.29 3.82
N ALA A 70 -3.58 -10.93 4.84
CA ALA A 70 -2.15 -11.15 4.92
C ALA A 70 -1.82 -12.62 5.24
N ARG A 71 -0.57 -13.00 5.12
CA ARG A 71 -0.10 -14.37 5.38
C ARG A 71 -0.35 -14.77 6.83
N ALA A 72 -0.92 -15.97 7.05
CA ALA A 72 -1.26 -16.49 8.38
C ALA A 72 -0.04 -16.63 9.31
N ASP A 73 1.16 -16.94 8.77
CA ASP A 73 2.39 -17.07 9.55
C ASP A 73 2.81 -15.78 10.28
N LEU A 74 2.37 -14.61 9.81
CA LEU A 74 2.61 -13.33 10.49
C LEU A 74 1.88 -13.25 11.84
N PHE A 75 0.72 -13.89 11.96
CA PHE A 75 -0.12 -13.90 13.16
C PHE A 75 0.38 -14.90 14.21
N GLN A 76 1.14 -15.90 13.79
CA GLN A 76 1.68 -16.94 14.68
C GLN A 76 2.90 -16.45 15.48
N LYS A 77 3.49 -15.30 15.15
CA LYS A 77 4.69 -14.79 15.84
C LYS A 77 4.45 -14.47 17.31
N SER A 78 3.35 -13.86 17.66
CA SER A 78 2.90 -13.66 19.03
C SER A 78 1.43 -13.21 19.09
N PRO A 79 0.72 -13.48 20.21
CA PRO A 79 -0.66 -13.00 20.41
C PRO A 79 -0.79 -11.47 20.38
N ARG A 80 0.26 -10.74 20.77
CA ARG A 80 0.28 -9.27 20.72
C ARG A 80 0.32 -8.77 19.26
N VAL A 81 1.16 -9.42 18.43
CA VAL A 81 1.24 -9.12 16.99
C VAL A 81 -0.09 -9.45 16.31
N ALA A 82 -0.69 -10.60 16.59
CA ALA A 82 -1.98 -10.98 16.04
C ALA A 82 -3.08 -9.95 16.36
N ARG A 83 -3.17 -9.53 17.65
CA ARG A 83 -4.12 -8.49 18.06
C ARG A 83 -3.87 -7.13 17.39
N ALA A 84 -2.61 -6.72 17.24
CA ALA A 84 -2.25 -5.48 16.56
C ALA A 84 -2.61 -5.52 15.07
N LEU A 85 -2.33 -6.62 14.38
CA LEU A 85 -2.71 -6.80 12.98
C LEU A 85 -4.22 -6.77 12.80
N HIS A 86 -4.96 -7.46 13.66
CA HIS A 86 -6.42 -7.44 13.62
C HIS A 86 -7.00 -6.05 13.92
N TRP A 87 -6.42 -5.30 14.86
CA TRP A 87 -6.79 -3.91 15.11
C TRP A 87 -6.55 -3.03 13.87
N LEU A 88 -5.49 -3.32 13.10
CA LEU A 88 -5.20 -2.69 11.81
C LEU A 88 -6.10 -3.20 10.67
N LYS A 89 -7.11 -4.03 10.97
CA LYS A 89 -8.03 -4.67 10.02
C LYS A 89 -7.34 -5.61 9.03
N ILE A 90 -6.31 -6.28 9.49
CA ILE A 90 -5.58 -7.29 8.72
C ILE A 90 -5.97 -8.66 9.25
N VAL A 91 -6.38 -9.57 8.36
CA VAL A 91 -6.80 -10.94 8.69
C VAL A 91 -5.83 -11.98 8.12
N PRO A 92 -5.66 -13.13 8.84
CA PRO A 92 -4.78 -14.20 8.38
C PRO A 92 -5.44 -14.99 7.24
N LEU A 93 -4.76 -15.10 6.11
CA LEU A 93 -5.17 -15.98 5.02
C LEU A 93 -4.26 -17.20 4.96
N ALA A 94 -4.84 -18.38 5.20
CA ALA A 94 -4.15 -19.65 5.07
C ALA A 94 -3.93 -19.99 3.58
N ARG A 95 -2.82 -20.66 3.30
CA ARG A 95 -2.49 -21.22 1.99
C ARG A 95 -2.81 -22.71 1.97
N ALA A 96 -3.08 -23.25 0.78
CA ALA A 96 -3.37 -24.67 0.60
C ALA A 96 -2.29 -25.61 1.20
N ARG A 97 -1.06 -25.15 1.30
CA ARG A 97 0.08 -25.87 1.88
C ARG A 97 0.14 -25.89 3.43
N ASP A 98 -0.71 -25.09 4.08
CA ASP A 98 -0.64 -24.87 5.54
C ASP A 98 -1.41 -25.96 6.33
N GLY A 99 -2.00 -26.96 5.65
CA GLY A 99 -2.62 -28.15 6.25
C GLY A 99 -4.13 -28.02 6.52
N ALA A 100 -4.75 -29.13 6.97
CA ALA A 100 -6.22 -29.22 7.13
C ALA A 100 -6.76 -28.33 8.25
N GLU A 101 -6.00 -28.14 9.35
CA GLU A 101 -6.39 -27.30 10.46
C GLU A 101 -6.39 -25.82 10.09
N ALA A 102 -5.42 -25.38 9.28
CA ALA A 102 -5.37 -24.05 8.72
C ALA A 102 -6.55 -23.80 7.75
N LEU A 103 -7.02 -24.82 7.05
CA LEU A 103 -8.21 -24.73 6.20
C LEU A 103 -9.50 -24.57 7.01
N LYS A 104 -9.59 -25.16 8.22
CA LYS A 104 -10.75 -25.00 9.12
C LYS A 104 -10.79 -23.58 9.71
N GLN A 105 -9.68 -23.08 10.19
CA GLN A 105 -9.53 -21.69 10.62
C GLN A 105 -9.78 -20.68 9.46
N SER A 106 -9.50 -21.10 8.24
CA SER A 106 -9.78 -20.31 7.05
C SER A 106 -11.27 -20.00 6.84
N GLN A 107 -12.18 -20.88 7.31
CA GLN A 107 -13.62 -20.64 7.17
C GLN A 107 -14.09 -19.53 8.12
N GLU A 108 -13.64 -19.54 9.36
CA GLU A 108 -13.96 -18.47 10.34
C GLU A 108 -13.47 -17.10 9.85
N VAL A 109 -12.26 -17.06 9.26
CA VAL A 109 -11.72 -15.83 8.69
C VAL A 109 -12.54 -15.35 7.50
N ILE A 110 -13.01 -16.27 6.64
CA ILE A 110 -13.86 -15.88 5.51
C ILE A 110 -15.22 -15.36 6.02
N ASP A 111 -15.78 -15.96 7.06
CA ASP A 111 -17.03 -15.48 7.66
C ASP A 111 -16.86 -14.07 8.26
N GLU A 112 -15.73 -13.79 8.88
CA GLU A 112 -15.39 -12.46 9.35
C GLU A 112 -15.23 -11.44 8.19
N ILE A 113 -14.63 -11.85 7.07
CA ILE A 113 -14.54 -11.02 5.86
C ILE A 113 -15.93 -10.76 5.27
N VAL A 114 -16.80 -11.75 5.24
CA VAL A 114 -18.19 -11.61 4.75
C VAL A 114 -18.99 -10.69 5.65
N ASP A 115 -18.86 -10.78 6.99
CA ASP A 115 -19.47 -9.82 7.93
C ASP A 115 -18.98 -8.38 7.64
N CYS A 116 -17.69 -8.22 7.42
CA CYS A 116 -17.08 -6.93 7.08
C CYS A 116 -17.66 -6.35 5.76
N LEU A 117 -17.78 -7.18 4.73
CA LEU A 117 -18.35 -6.82 3.43
C LEU A 117 -19.83 -6.46 3.53
N GLY A 118 -20.60 -7.16 4.38
CA GLY A 118 -22.02 -6.86 4.67
C GLY A 118 -22.21 -5.47 5.28
N HIS A 119 -21.24 -4.99 6.02
CA HIS A 119 -21.19 -3.62 6.56
C HIS A 119 -20.61 -2.59 5.59
N LYS A 120 -20.47 -2.93 4.31
CA LYS A 120 -19.90 -2.08 3.23
C LYS A 120 -18.50 -1.58 3.51
N VAL A 121 -17.73 -2.29 4.33
CA VAL A 121 -16.28 -2.07 4.46
C VAL A 121 -15.57 -2.95 3.43
N PRO A 122 -14.83 -2.36 2.47
CA PRO A 122 -14.16 -3.13 1.44
C PRO A 122 -13.09 -4.06 2.01
N PHE A 123 -12.93 -5.20 1.36
CA PHE A 123 -11.83 -6.12 1.59
C PHE A 123 -10.84 -6.06 0.43
N CYS A 124 -9.55 -6.00 0.72
CA CYS A 124 -8.49 -6.00 -0.29
C CYS A 124 -7.64 -7.27 -0.21
N LEU A 125 -7.46 -7.90 -1.35
CA LEU A 125 -6.60 -9.05 -1.51
C LEU A 125 -5.61 -8.83 -2.66
N PHE A 126 -4.40 -9.33 -2.47
CA PHE A 126 -3.37 -9.44 -3.50
C PHE A 126 -3.36 -10.90 -4.01
N PRO A 127 -4.09 -11.21 -5.09
CA PRO A 127 -4.35 -12.60 -5.49
C PRO A 127 -3.13 -13.32 -6.05
N GLU A 128 -2.03 -12.61 -6.30
CA GLU A 128 -0.74 -13.19 -6.65
C GLU A 128 -0.14 -14.04 -5.51
N GLY A 129 -0.50 -13.75 -4.26
CA GLY A 129 -0.08 -14.48 -3.06
C GLY A 129 1.38 -14.28 -2.64
N THR A 130 2.13 -13.48 -3.38
CA THR A 130 3.48 -13.00 -3.07
C THR A 130 3.72 -11.66 -3.77
N HIS A 131 4.64 -10.86 -3.25
CA HIS A 131 5.06 -9.63 -3.92
C HIS A 131 6.24 -9.88 -4.86
N ARG A 132 6.28 -9.12 -5.95
CA ARG A 132 7.38 -9.14 -6.90
C ARG A 132 7.56 -7.76 -7.56
N PRO A 133 8.71 -7.09 -7.44
CA PRO A 133 8.95 -5.76 -8.00
C PRO A 133 9.19 -5.83 -9.52
N LYS A 134 8.18 -6.32 -10.24
CA LYS A 134 8.19 -6.45 -11.71
C LYS A 134 6.90 -5.88 -12.32
N ARG A 135 7.01 -5.38 -13.56
CA ARG A 135 5.89 -4.91 -14.38
C ARG A 135 5.24 -6.08 -15.14
N SER A 136 4.88 -7.11 -14.38
CA SER A 136 4.18 -8.29 -14.89
C SER A 136 3.31 -8.84 -13.76
N LEU A 137 2.30 -9.64 -14.09
CA LEU A 137 1.43 -10.29 -13.12
C LEU A 137 1.83 -11.76 -12.96
N LEU A 138 1.80 -12.24 -11.72
CA LEU A 138 1.84 -13.66 -11.41
C LEU A 138 0.46 -14.30 -11.63
N PRO A 139 0.39 -15.62 -11.82
CA PRO A 139 -0.89 -16.34 -11.90
C PRO A 139 -1.72 -16.09 -10.64
N LEU A 140 -2.98 -15.66 -10.83
CA LEU A 140 -3.88 -15.33 -9.74
C LEU A 140 -4.35 -16.60 -9.03
N LYS A 141 -4.39 -16.56 -7.69
CA LYS A 141 -4.84 -17.69 -6.87
C LYS A 141 -6.36 -17.70 -6.72
N LYS A 142 -6.95 -18.89 -6.66
CA LYS A 142 -8.40 -19.12 -6.56
C LYS A 142 -9.04 -18.58 -5.25
N GLY A 143 -8.22 -18.20 -4.25
CA GLY A 143 -8.72 -17.71 -2.96
C GLY A 143 -9.62 -16.48 -3.07
N ILE A 144 -9.35 -15.58 -4.00
CA ILE A 144 -10.19 -14.41 -4.23
C ILE A 144 -11.60 -14.79 -4.72
N PHE A 145 -11.70 -15.74 -5.62
CA PHE A 145 -12.97 -16.25 -6.10
C PHE A 145 -13.76 -16.92 -4.96
N ARG A 146 -13.09 -17.75 -4.14
CA ARG A 146 -13.74 -18.43 -3.00
C ARG A 146 -14.35 -17.44 -2.01
N ILE A 147 -13.64 -16.38 -1.64
CA ILE A 147 -14.15 -15.33 -0.76
C ILE A 147 -15.34 -14.61 -1.40
N ALA A 148 -15.21 -14.23 -2.67
CA ALA A 148 -16.24 -13.49 -3.40
C ALA A 148 -17.51 -14.31 -3.60
N ALA A 149 -17.38 -15.60 -3.94
CA ALA A 149 -18.51 -16.52 -4.11
C ALA A 149 -19.24 -16.77 -2.78
N GLN A 150 -18.51 -16.98 -1.67
CA GLN A 150 -19.14 -17.12 -0.36
C GLN A 150 -19.85 -15.84 0.10
N ALA A 151 -19.27 -14.67 -0.19
CA ALA A 151 -19.95 -13.41 0.08
C ALA A 151 -21.23 -13.28 -0.73
N ALA A 152 -21.20 -13.62 -2.03
CA ALA A 152 -22.39 -13.57 -2.89
C ALA A 152 -23.49 -14.56 -2.49
N GLN A 153 -23.14 -15.67 -1.82
CA GLN A 153 -24.11 -16.64 -1.29
C GLN A 153 -24.75 -16.21 0.05
N LYS A 154 -23.99 -15.43 0.87
CA LYS A 154 -24.42 -15.09 2.24
C LYS A 154 -25.00 -13.69 2.38
N LEU A 155 -24.71 -12.80 1.44
CA LEU A 155 -25.15 -11.41 1.51
C LEU A 155 -26.34 -11.15 0.57
N ASP A 156 -27.31 -10.41 1.05
CA ASP A 156 -28.48 -9.95 0.27
C ASP A 156 -28.17 -8.74 -0.63
N ILE A 157 -26.91 -8.31 -0.69
CA ILE A 157 -26.44 -7.21 -1.52
C ILE A 157 -25.50 -7.73 -2.63
N PRO A 158 -25.42 -7.03 -3.78
CA PRO A 158 -24.49 -7.40 -4.84
C PRO A 158 -23.04 -7.42 -4.36
N VAL A 159 -22.26 -8.40 -4.82
CA VAL A 159 -20.83 -8.51 -4.52
C VAL A 159 -20.02 -8.25 -5.78
N TYR A 160 -19.08 -7.35 -5.68
CA TYR A 160 -18.23 -6.92 -6.78
C TYR A 160 -16.75 -7.14 -6.47
N VAL A 161 -16.02 -7.68 -7.44
CA VAL A 161 -14.55 -7.66 -7.43
C VAL A 161 -14.09 -6.55 -8.35
N VAL A 162 -13.41 -5.55 -7.79
CA VAL A 162 -12.84 -4.41 -8.52
C VAL A 162 -11.37 -4.67 -8.77
N PRO A 163 -10.93 -4.85 -10.04
CA PRO A 163 -9.52 -4.94 -10.38
C PRO A 163 -8.82 -3.62 -10.08
N VAL A 164 -7.64 -3.67 -9.47
CA VAL A 164 -6.86 -2.47 -9.15
C VAL A 164 -5.43 -2.64 -9.67
N GLY A 165 -4.99 -1.68 -10.47
CA GLY A 165 -3.61 -1.56 -10.91
C GLY A 165 -2.84 -0.56 -10.06
N ILE A 166 -1.77 -1.00 -9.39
CA ILE A 166 -0.86 -0.15 -8.63
C ILE A 166 0.46 -0.09 -9.40
N GLU A 167 0.83 1.10 -9.88
CA GLU A 167 2.06 1.32 -10.61
C GLU A 167 2.95 2.32 -9.89
N HIS A 168 4.05 1.81 -9.38
CA HIS A 168 5.13 2.63 -8.86
C HIS A 168 6.05 3.08 -10.00
N GLU A 169 6.39 4.36 -10.05
CA GLU A 169 7.44 4.85 -10.97
C GLU A 169 8.78 4.17 -10.65
N SER A 170 9.07 3.95 -9.36
CA SER A 170 10.18 3.13 -8.91
C SER A 170 9.77 2.26 -7.73
N TYR A 171 10.15 0.99 -7.75
CA TYR A 171 9.94 0.06 -6.65
C TYR A 171 10.89 0.30 -5.46
N TYR A 172 12.02 0.96 -5.69
CA TYR A 172 13.13 1.04 -4.74
C TYR A 172 13.40 2.45 -4.23
N LYS A 173 13.03 3.48 -4.99
CA LYS A 173 13.29 4.89 -4.66
C LYS A 173 12.04 5.55 -4.11
N ALA A 174 12.16 6.23 -2.97
CA ALA A 174 11.11 7.12 -2.45
C ALA A 174 11.07 8.44 -3.24
N GLY A 175 10.01 9.22 -3.06
CA GLY A 175 9.80 10.51 -3.75
C GLY A 175 9.34 10.38 -5.20
N ARG A 176 9.08 9.16 -5.67
CA ARG A 176 8.62 8.89 -7.04
C ARG A 176 7.11 8.88 -7.14
N ASP A 177 6.61 9.07 -8.34
CA ASP A 177 5.17 9.10 -8.62
C ASP A 177 4.55 7.70 -8.48
N ILE A 178 3.27 7.68 -8.17
CA ILE A 178 2.46 6.47 -8.12
C ILE A 178 1.16 6.69 -8.85
N ARG A 179 0.73 5.68 -9.63
CA ARG A 179 -0.57 5.64 -10.28
C ARG A 179 -1.38 4.47 -9.75
N VAL A 180 -2.64 4.73 -9.39
CA VAL A 180 -3.61 3.72 -9.00
C VAL A 180 -4.81 3.81 -9.92
N SER A 181 -5.13 2.71 -10.59
CA SER A 181 -6.21 2.63 -11.55
C SER A 181 -7.22 1.58 -11.08
N TYR A 182 -8.48 1.98 -10.95
CA TYR A 182 -9.60 1.08 -10.65
C TYR A 182 -10.27 0.69 -11.96
N GLY A 183 -10.31 -0.61 -12.25
CA GLY A 183 -10.95 -1.14 -13.45
C GLY A 183 -12.44 -1.37 -13.24
N GLU A 184 -13.13 -1.73 -14.33
CA GLU A 184 -14.53 -2.09 -14.27
C GLU A 184 -14.79 -3.23 -13.30
N PRO A 185 -15.82 -3.14 -12.44
CA PRO A 185 -16.13 -4.16 -11.47
C PRO A 185 -16.63 -5.45 -12.13
N ILE A 186 -16.29 -6.58 -11.54
CA ILE A 186 -16.85 -7.90 -11.92
C ILE A 186 -17.88 -8.25 -10.87
N ARG A 187 -19.16 -8.28 -11.26
CA ARG A 187 -20.23 -8.76 -10.39
C ARG A 187 -20.12 -10.28 -10.26
N ILE A 188 -20.17 -10.77 -9.04
CA ILE A 188 -20.11 -12.20 -8.73
C ILE A 188 -21.53 -12.74 -8.67
N THR A 189 -21.76 -13.81 -9.43
CA THR A 189 -23.01 -14.57 -9.38
C THR A 189 -22.76 -15.92 -8.70
N PRO A 190 -23.76 -16.52 -8.03
CA PRO A 190 -23.58 -17.81 -7.33
C PRO A 190 -23.06 -18.94 -8.23
N ASN A 191 -23.36 -18.88 -9.53
CA ASN A 191 -23.02 -19.91 -10.53
C ASN A 191 -21.80 -19.53 -11.39
N ALA A 192 -21.02 -18.52 -11.00
CA ALA A 192 -19.85 -18.10 -11.76
C ALA A 192 -18.78 -19.20 -11.80
N SER A 193 -18.19 -19.41 -12.99
CA SER A 193 -17.05 -20.32 -13.16
C SER A 193 -15.78 -19.70 -12.56
N PRO A 194 -15.06 -20.43 -11.69
CA PRO A 194 -13.79 -19.93 -11.14
C PRO A 194 -12.74 -19.64 -12.23
N ALA A 195 -12.73 -20.44 -13.30
CA ALA A 195 -11.77 -20.30 -14.39
C ALA A 195 -12.03 -19.04 -15.20
N ASP A 196 -13.28 -18.85 -15.64
CA ASP A 196 -13.69 -17.67 -16.43
C ASP A 196 -13.54 -16.39 -15.65
N PHE A 197 -13.88 -16.42 -14.35
CA PHE A 197 -13.67 -15.28 -13.46
C PHE A 197 -12.18 -14.89 -13.36
N LEU A 198 -11.29 -15.86 -13.13
CA LEU A 198 -9.85 -15.59 -13.00
C LEU A 198 -9.24 -15.11 -14.32
N GLU A 199 -9.68 -15.64 -15.45
CA GLU A 199 -9.26 -15.16 -16.76
C GLU A 199 -9.70 -13.72 -17.00
N GLN A 200 -10.98 -13.43 -16.75
CA GLN A 200 -11.53 -12.07 -16.88
C GLN A 200 -10.80 -11.08 -15.95
N LEU A 201 -10.58 -11.47 -14.68
CA LEU A 201 -9.86 -10.66 -13.70
C LEU A 201 -8.42 -10.39 -14.15
N THR A 202 -7.71 -11.42 -14.61
CA THR A 202 -6.33 -11.29 -15.11
C THR A 202 -6.25 -10.34 -16.30
N ARG A 203 -7.17 -10.48 -17.28
CA ARG A 203 -7.23 -9.60 -18.45
C ARG A 203 -7.46 -8.16 -18.04
N ARG A 204 -8.43 -7.89 -17.13
CA ARG A 204 -8.72 -6.54 -16.66
C ARG A 204 -7.55 -5.95 -15.87
N MET A 205 -6.91 -6.71 -14.98
CA MET A 205 -5.74 -6.24 -14.23
C MET A 205 -4.55 -5.90 -15.14
N ARG A 206 -4.29 -6.70 -16.19
CA ARG A 206 -3.25 -6.40 -17.19
C ARG A 206 -3.49 -5.07 -17.88
N GLY A 207 -4.73 -4.74 -18.20
CA GLY A 207 -5.09 -3.48 -18.83
C GLY A 207 -4.90 -2.24 -17.94
N LEU A 208 -4.75 -2.40 -16.63
CA LEU A 208 -4.59 -1.31 -15.67
C LEU A 208 -3.14 -0.92 -15.37
N ILE A 209 -2.19 -1.74 -15.78
CA ILE A 209 -0.77 -1.56 -15.50
C ILE A 209 0.06 -1.56 -16.79
N THR A 210 1.21 -0.93 -16.74
CA THR A 210 2.24 -1.11 -17.75
C THR A 210 2.80 -2.53 -17.58
N TRP A 211 2.41 -3.42 -18.47
CA TRP A 211 2.71 -4.84 -18.38
C TRP A 211 3.70 -5.26 -19.46
N PHE A 212 4.70 -6.04 -19.08
CA PHE A 212 5.63 -6.71 -20.00
C PHE A 212 5.62 -8.21 -19.76
N PRO A 213 5.78 -9.05 -20.81
CA PRO A 213 6.01 -10.47 -20.62
C PRO A 213 7.23 -10.71 -19.72
N ASP A 214 7.15 -11.74 -18.88
CA ASP A 214 8.27 -12.13 -18.01
C ASP A 214 9.14 -13.18 -18.74
N ASP A 215 9.73 -12.76 -19.85
CA ASP A 215 10.59 -13.53 -20.74
C ASP A 215 12.03 -12.96 -20.78
N GLU A 216 12.86 -13.46 -21.66
CA GLU A 216 14.26 -13.03 -21.83
C GLU A 216 14.38 -11.54 -22.22
N ASN A 217 13.38 -10.99 -22.88
CA ASN A 217 13.35 -9.59 -23.32
C ASN A 217 12.87 -8.62 -22.24
N TYR A 218 12.38 -9.11 -21.09
CA TYR A 218 11.84 -8.28 -20.02
C TYR A 218 12.82 -7.15 -19.57
N PRO A 219 14.13 -7.42 -19.31
CA PRO A 219 15.04 -6.37 -18.85
C PRO A 219 15.21 -5.25 -19.88
N SER A 220 15.34 -5.60 -21.16
CA SER A 220 15.53 -4.63 -22.26
C SER A 220 14.27 -3.80 -22.50
N ALA A 221 13.10 -4.43 -22.45
CA ALA A 221 11.80 -3.76 -22.61
C ALA A 221 11.55 -2.75 -21.48
N VAL A 222 11.83 -3.13 -20.23
CA VAL A 222 11.68 -2.22 -19.07
C VAL A 222 12.69 -1.09 -19.15
N ALA A 223 13.96 -1.36 -19.51
CA ALA A 223 14.97 -0.31 -19.65
C ALA A 223 14.62 0.69 -20.75
N ALA A 224 14.13 0.22 -21.90
CA ALA A 224 13.65 1.09 -22.98
C ALA A 224 12.46 1.95 -22.53
N TRP A 225 11.52 1.37 -21.81
CA TRP A 225 10.37 2.09 -21.27
C TRP A 225 10.79 3.14 -20.22
N GLU A 226 11.69 2.81 -19.29
CA GLU A 226 12.21 3.75 -18.29
C GLU A 226 12.94 4.92 -18.97
N LYS A 227 13.76 4.64 -19.99
CA LYS A 227 14.45 5.66 -20.77
C LYS A 227 13.48 6.61 -21.48
N SER A 228 12.40 6.09 -22.05
CA SER A 228 11.36 6.90 -22.74
C SER A 228 10.61 7.85 -21.81
N ARG A 229 10.59 7.53 -20.50
CA ARG A 229 9.92 8.34 -19.47
C ARG A 229 10.85 9.26 -18.71
N HIS A 230 12.14 9.17 -18.95
CA HIS A 230 13.12 10.02 -18.26
C HIS A 230 12.91 11.48 -18.68
N LYS A 231 12.39 12.28 -17.75
CA LYS A 231 12.26 13.72 -17.89
C LYS A 231 13.48 14.41 -17.31
N SER A 232 14.00 15.40 -18.02
CA SER A 232 15.04 16.27 -17.47
C SER A 232 14.58 16.84 -16.13
N GLN A 233 15.42 16.69 -15.11
CA GLN A 233 15.14 17.14 -13.75
C GLN A 233 16.09 18.27 -13.33
N LEU A 234 16.56 19.06 -14.32
CA LEU A 234 17.51 20.16 -14.10
C LEU A 234 17.02 21.15 -13.03
N TRP A 235 15.70 21.38 -12.93
CA TRP A 235 15.11 22.22 -11.89
C TRP A 235 15.42 21.74 -10.45
N ARG A 236 15.69 20.44 -10.25
CA ARG A 236 16.08 19.91 -8.92
C ARG A 236 17.43 20.41 -8.48
N TYR A 237 18.34 20.68 -9.41
CA TYR A 237 19.64 21.25 -9.09
C TYR A 237 19.51 22.70 -8.58
N LEU A 238 18.53 23.45 -9.07
CA LEU A 238 18.22 24.81 -8.55
C LEU A 238 17.71 24.76 -7.12
N LEU A 239 17.11 23.66 -6.68
CA LEU A 239 16.58 23.48 -5.34
C LEU A 239 17.52 22.72 -4.39
N LEU A 240 18.80 22.52 -4.77
CA LEU A 240 19.79 21.89 -3.90
C LEU A 240 19.93 22.55 -2.52
N PRO A 241 19.88 23.87 -2.34
CA PRO A 241 19.91 24.48 -1.02
C PRO A 241 18.72 24.04 -0.14
N VAL A 242 17.50 24.01 -0.72
CA VAL A 242 16.30 23.55 -0.02
C VAL A 242 16.39 22.06 0.31
N TRP A 243 16.94 21.26 -0.60
CA TRP A 243 17.21 19.85 -0.36
C TRP A 243 18.20 19.67 0.78
N GLY A 244 19.31 20.42 0.81
CA GLY A 244 20.33 20.34 1.85
C GLY A 244 19.78 20.66 3.25
N VAL A 245 19.00 21.74 3.37
CA VAL A 245 18.33 22.07 4.63
C VAL A 245 17.35 20.96 5.04
N SER A 246 16.55 20.45 4.09
CA SER A 246 15.60 19.37 4.36
C SER A 246 16.32 18.07 4.76
N ALA A 247 17.46 17.77 4.14
CA ALA A 247 18.30 16.63 4.48
C ALA A 247 18.84 16.73 5.92
N LEU A 248 19.32 17.90 6.30
CA LEU A 248 19.85 18.14 7.66
C LEU A 248 18.73 18.03 8.70
N MET A 249 17.61 18.70 8.50
CA MET A 249 16.48 18.69 9.43
C MET A 249 15.87 17.29 9.62
N SER A 250 15.82 16.47 8.59
CA SER A 250 15.25 15.12 8.65
C SER A 250 16.30 14.00 8.80
N LEU A 251 17.57 14.36 9.03
CA LEU A 251 18.69 13.42 9.14
C LEU A 251 18.43 12.28 10.15
N PRO A 252 17.88 12.51 11.35
CA PRO A 252 17.59 11.44 12.29
C PRO A 252 16.56 10.42 11.78
N VAL A 253 15.75 10.79 10.81
CA VAL A 253 14.70 9.92 10.24
C VAL A 253 15.22 9.17 9.01
N TRP A 254 15.84 9.88 8.04
CA TRP A 254 16.21 9.24 6.78
C TRP A 254 17.53 8.47 6.88
N LEU A 255 18.54 8.95 7.61
CA LEU A 255 19.85 8.33 7.63
C LEU A 255 19.82 6.89 8.16
N PRO A 256 19.21 6.57 9.32
CA PRO A 256 19.14 5.19 9.80
C PRO A 256 18.32 4.31 8.86
N SER A 257 17.28 4.86 8.21
CA SER A 257 16.51 4.10 7.23
C SER A 257 17.32 3.73 5.98
N GLU A 258 18.15 4.65 5.44
CA GLU A 258 18.98 4.37 4.27
C GLU A 258 20.14 3.41 4.60
N ILE A 259 20.72 3.50 5.81
CA ILE A 259 21.72 2.53 6.29
C ILE A 259 21.12 1.12 6.30
N LEU A 260 19.88 0.96 6.80
CA LEU A 260 19.23 -0.35 6.81
C LEU A 260 18.82 -0.78 5.39
N VAL A 261 18.31 0.12 4.56
CA VAL A 261 17.96 -0.16 3.15
C VAL A 261 19.18 -0.64 2.36
N ALA A 262 20.37 -0.06 2.62
CA ALA A 262 21.60 -0.50 1.96
C ALA A 262 21.94 -1.98 2.26
N ARG A 263 21.61 -2.45 3.46
CA ARG A 263 21.86 -3.83 3.94
C ARG A 263 20.77 -4.84 3.59
N LEU A 264 19.63 -4.41 3.03
CA LEU A 264 18.54 -5.31 2.67
C LEU A 264 18.96 -6.27 1.56
N LYS A 265 18.71 -7.58 1.78
CA LYS A 265 18.84 -8.61 0.75
C LYS A 265 17.73 -8.46 -0.31
N ASP A 266 16.50 -8.28 0.13
CA ASP A 266 15.36 -8.04 -0.75
C ASP A 266 15.03 -6.54 -0.80
N LYS A 267 15.39 -5.89 -1.90
CA LYS A 267 15.19 -4.46 -2.11
C LYS A 267 13.71 -4.05 -2.24
N ALA A 268 12.79 -4.99 -2.43
CA ALA A 268 11.34 -4.71 -2.43
C ALA A 268 10.85 -4.11 -1.10
N TRP A 269 11.58 -4.36 0.00
CA TRP A 269 11.29 -3.82 1.33
C TRP A 269 11.80 -2.38 1.55
N SER A 270 12.54 -1.80 0.60
CA SER A 270 13.19 -0.49 0.78
C SER A 270 12.22 0.61 1.23
N ASN A 271 11.09 0.74 0.54
CA ASN A 271 10.10 1.77 0.87
C ASN A 271 9.34 1.44 2.17
N THR A 272 9.13 0.17 2.48
CA THR A 272 8.55 -0.26 3.77
C THR A 272 9.45 0.11 4.93
N VAL A 273 10.76 -0.10 4.83
CA VAL A 273 11.74 0.31 5.85
C VAL A 273 11.71 1.83 6.04
N ARG A 274 11.78 2.60 4.97
CA ARG A 274 11.69 4.07 5.04
C ARG A 274 10.39 4.53 5.70
N TYR A 275 9.29 3.87 5.37
CA TYR A 275 7.98 4.14 5.98
C TYR A 275 7.98 3.88 7.48
N VAL A 276 8.48 2.71 7.93
CA VAL A 276 8.52 2.35 9.35
C VAL A 276 9.38 3.31 10.15
N PHE A 277 10.58 3.65 9.65
CA PHE A 277 11.43 4.62 10.32
C PHE A 277 10.75 6.00 10.43
N ARG A 278 10.06 6.43 9.40
CA ARG A 278 9.31 7.67 9.42
C ARG A 278 8.14 7.62 10.41
N LEU A 279 7.39 6.51 10.42
CA LEU A 279 6.28 6.31 11.34
C LEU A 279 6.72 6.38 12.80
N LEU A 280 7.90 5.85 13.12
CA LEU A 280 8.42 5.79 14.49
C LEU A 280 9.20 7.04 14.89
N LEU A 281 10.08 7.55 14.03
CA LEU A 281 11.03 8.60 14.40
C LEU A 281 10.54 10.01 14.11
N LEU A 282 9.63 10.21 13.15
CA LEU A 282 9.12 11.56 12.85
C LEU A 282 8.35 12.19 14.02
N PRO A 283 7.47 11.47 14.75
CA PRO A 283 6.83 12.05 15.94
C PRO A 283 7.82 12.47 17.02
N LEU A 284 8.86 11.66 17.25
CA LEU A 284 9.91 11.98 18.22
C LEU A 284 10.71 13.20 17.79
N LEU A 285 11.06 13.29 16.52
CA LEU A 285 11.75 14.44 15.95
C LEU A 285 10.89 15.72 16.05
N LEU A 286 9.59 15.63 15.76
CA LEU A 286 8.68 16.78 15.88
C LEU A 286 8.53 17.22 17.33
N LEU A 287 8.42 16.28 18.27
CA LEU A 287 8.33 16.59 19.69
C LEU A 287 9.59 17.28 20.19
N THR A 288 10.77 16.72 19.92
CA THR A 288 12.05 17.30 20.38
C THR A 288 12.33 18.65 19.73
N ALA A 289 12.15 18.74 18.40
CA ALA A 289 12.32 20.02 17.69
C ALA A 289 11.33 21.09 18.16
N GLY A 290 10.08 20.69 18.42
CA GLY A 290 9.06 21.57 18.95
C GLY A 290 9.41 22.09 20.35
N ILE A 291 9.74 21.20 21.29
CA ILE A 291 10.14 21.60 22.66
C ILE A 291 11.34 22.57 22.60
N CYS A 292 12.40 22.19 21.88
CA CYS A 292 13.57 23.07 21.76
C CYS A 292 13.22 24.43 21.14
N ALA A 293 12.41 24.44 20.07
CA ALA A 293 12.04 25.67 19.40
C ALA A 293 11.21 26.60 20.32
N PHE A 294 10.22 26.05 21.05
CA PHE A 294 9.39 26.85 21.96
C PHE A 294 10.14 27.35 23.19
N ILE A 295 11.24 26.72 23.58
CA ILE A 295 12.11 27.21 24.67
C ILE A 295 12.99 28.37 24.21
N TRP A 296 13.53 28.31 23.00
CA TRP A 296 14.59 29.23 22.55
C TRP A 296 14.13 30.29 21.55
N LEU A 297 12.95 30.14 20.93
CA LEU A 297 12.47 31.00 19.86
C LEU A 297 11.12 31.65 20.24
N PRO A 298 10.79 32.84 19.70
CA PRO A 298 9.44 33.37 19.71
C PRO A 298 8.45 32.37 19.09
N TRP A 299 7.21 32.32 19.55
CA TRP A 299 6.22 31.33 19.20
C TRP A 299 6.02 31.14 17.67
N TYR A 300 6.07 32.23 16.91
CA TYR A 300 5.90 32.17 15.43
C TYR A 300 7.09 31.49 14.74
N TRP A 301 8.34 31.69 15.22
CA TRP A 301 9.50 30.95 14.71
C TRP A 301 9.49 29.50 15.17
N ALA A 302 9.00 29.22 16.36
CA ALA A 302 8.83 27.86 16.84
C ALA A 302 7.83 27.08 15.99
N LEU A 303 6.68 27.68 15.66
CA LEU A 303 5.71 27.07 14.73
C LEU A 303 6.30 26.82 13.34
N LEU A 304 7.06 27.80 12.82
CA LEU A 304 7.73 27.63 11.51
C LEU A 304 8.73 26.48 11.56
N THR A 305 9.50 26.34 12.62
CA THR A 305 10.45 25.23 12.82
C THR A 305 9.73 23.88 12.83
N VAL A 306 8.62 23.75 13.55
CA VAL A 306 7.81 22.52 13.56
C VAL A 306 7.27 22.20 12.17
N LEU A 307 6.77 23.20 11.45
CA LEU A 307 6.26 23.02 10.08
C LEU A 307 7.38 22.59 9.12
N CYS A 308 8.52 23.24 9.17
CA CYS A 308 9.69 22.87 8.36
C CYS A 308 10.17 21.45 8.68
N THR A 309 10.20 21.07 9.97
CA THR A 309 10.55 19.70 10.39
C THR A 309 9.56 18.67 9.88
N LEU A 310 8.26 18.97 9.91
CA LEU A 310 7.21 18.09 9.37
C LEU A 310 7.35 17.87 7.86
N LEU A 311 7.68 18.92 7.12
CA LEU A 311 7.78 18.87 5.65
C LEU A 311 9.13 18.34 5.15
N SER A 312 10.19 18.47 5.97
CA SER A 312 11.56 18.15 5.54
C SER A 312 11.75 16.72 5.02
N PRO A 313 11.18 15.63 5.60
CA PRO A 313 11.38 14.29 5.04
C PRO A 313 10.71 14.09 3.69
N MET A 314 9.63 14.83 3.41
CA MET A 314 8.96 14.80 2.12
C MET A 314 9.80 15.53 1.06
N LEU A 315 10.30 16.72 1.40
CA LEU A 315 11.13 17.53 0.51
C LEU A 315 12.45 16.82 0.19
N PHE A 316 13.07 16.20 1.19
CA PHE A 316 14.29 15.41 1.00
C PHE A 316 14.16 14.37 -0.13
N TYR A 317 13.14 13.51 -0.08
CA TYR A 317 12.97 12.48 -1.11
C TYR A 317 12.47 13.01 -2.46
N ARG A 318 11.67 14.07 -2.47
CA ARG A 318 11.16 14.66 -3.72
C ARG A 318 12.20 15.44 -4.49
N LEU A 319 13.07 16.14 -3.78
CA LEU A 319 14.08 16.99 -4.37
C LEU A 319 15.41 16.26 -4.60
N LEU A 320 15.55 15.01 -4.11
CA LEU A 320 16.74 14.21 -4.32
C LEU A 320 17.02 14.07 -5.83
N PRO A 321 18.12 14.62 -6.35
CA PRO A 321 18.47 14.47 -7.75
C PRO A 321 18.66 12.99 -8.09
N ASP A 322 18.25 12.59 -9.30
CA ASP A 322 18.65 11.30 -9.83
C ASP A 322 20.15 11.34 -10.06
N ARG A 323 20.86 10.37 -9.50
CA ARG A 323 22.24 10.14 -9.91
C ARG A 323 22.24 9.74 -11.38
N PRO A 324 23.09 10.33 -12.21
CA PRO A 324 23.20 9.97 -13.62
C PRO A 324 23.53 8.48 -13.80
#